data_2a42035bd3aacda4053bb9eb031fc9c2
#
_entry.id   2a42035bd3aacda4053bb9eb031fc9c2
#
_cell.length_a   1.000
_cell.length_b   1.000
_cell.length_c   1.000
_cell.angle_alpha   90.00
_cell.angle_beta   90.00
_cell.angle_gamma   90.00
#
_symmetry.space_group_name_H-M   'P 1'
#
loop_
_entity.id
_entity.type
_entity.pdbx_description
1 polymer ?
#
loop_
_entity_poly.entity_id
_entity_poly.type
_entity_poly.pdbx_seq_one_letter_code
_entity_poly.pdbx_strand_id
1 'polypeptide(L)'
;MDIREQCRERAIQFAKEWNCEDVSEHIFDIMVSIMCTRDKSSYAGGGFVEAVVANNLYLALSRADTDCRNNIFLLTMCKANCFIQN
;
A
#
# COMPACT_ATOMS: atom_id res chain seq x y z
N MET A 1 6.45 -19.10 -3.85
CA MET A 1 5.74 -17.87 -4.26
C MET A 1 6.55 -16.66 -3.89
N ASP A 2 6.72 -15.76 -4.84
CA ASP A 2 7.44 -14.50 -4.64
C ASP A 2 6.75 -13.65 -3.56
N ILE A 3 7.53 -12.90 -2.80
CA ILE A 3 6.99 -12.02 -1.76
C ILE A 3 6.01 -10.98 -2.34
N ARG A 4 6.27 -10.48 -3.55
CA ARG A 4 5.37 -9.52 -4.18
C ARG A 4 4.01 -10.15 -4.50
N GLU A 5 4.00 -11.41 -4.94
CA GLU A 5 2.75 -12.11 -5.22
C GLU A 5 1.96 -12.34 -3.94
N GLN A 6 2.64 -12.70 -2.86
CA GLN A 6 2.00 -12.86 -1.55
C GLN A 6 1.41 -11.54 -1.07
N CYS A 7 2.16 -10.45 -1.19
CA CYS A 7 1.68 -9.13 -0.82
C CYS A 7 0.48 -8.73 -1.67
N ARG A 8 0.51 -9.00 -2.98
CA ARG A 8 -0.60 -8.66 -3.86
C ARG A 8 -1.87 -9.41 -3.49
N GLU A 9 -1.77 -10.70 -3.24
CA GLU A 9 -2.93 -11.49 -2.82
C GLU A 9 -3.51 -10.96 -1.50
N ARG A 10 -2.64 -10.62 -0.56
CA ARG A 10 -3.08 -10.08 0.71
C ARG A 10 -3.70 -8.69 0.55
N ALA A 11 -3.13 -7.86 -0.34
CA ALA A 11 -3.67 -6.54 -0.61
C ALA A 11 -5.07 -6.61 -1.19
N ILE A 12 -5.30 -7.52 -2.15
CA ILE A 12 -6.62 -7.71 -2.74
C ILE A 12 -7.61 -8.16 -1.67
N GLN A 13 -7.23 -9.11 -0.84
CA GLN A 13 -8.08 -9.59 0.25
C GLN A 13 -8.39 -8.48 1.24
N PHE A 14 -7.38 -7.68 1.60
CA PHE A 14 -7.54 -6.56 2.51
C PHE A 14 -8.53 -5.54 1.96
N ALA A 15 -8.42 -5.21 0.67
CA ALA A 15 -9.33 -4.26 0.04
C ALA A 15 -10.78 -4.76 0.08
N LYS A 16 -10.98 -6.06 -0.12
CA LYS A 16 -12.31 -6.66 -0.01
C LYS A 16 -12.86 -6.54 1.41
N GLU A 17 -12.03 -6.78 2.40
CA GLU A 17 -12.43 -6.69 3.81
C GLU A 17 -12.90 -5.28 4.18
N TRP A 18 -12.36 -4.27 3.51
CA TRP A 18 -12.70 -2.87 3.77
C TRP A 18 -13.65 -2.29 2.73
N ASN A 19 -14.24 -3.15 1.87
CA ASN A 19 -15.17 -2.75 0.80
C ASN A 19 -14.55 -1.74 -0.17
N CYS A 20 -13.29 -1.94 -0.51
CA CYS A 20 -12.52 -1.07 -1.39
C CYS A 20 -11.97 -1.82 -2.62
N GLU A 21 -12.62 -2.91 -3.04
CA GLU A 21 -12.10 -3.75 -4.12
C GLU A 21 -12.19 -3.08 -5.51
N ASP A 22 -12.90 -1.98 -5.65
CA ASP A 22 -13.05 -1.28 -6.92
C ASP A 22 -11.89 -0.35 -7.27
N VAL A 23 -10.78 -0.50 -6.58
CA VAL A 23 -9.60 0.35 -6.85
C VAL A 23 -8.83 -0.19 -8.06
N SER A 24 -8.03 0.68 -8.66
CA SER A 24 -7.26 0.36 -9.86
C SER A 24 -6.10 -0.60 -9.55
N GLU A 25 -5.57 -1.22 -10.60
CA GLU A 25 -4.35 -2.03 -10.49
C GLU A 25 -3.19 -1.20 -9.92
N HIS A 26 -3.12 0.08 -10.29
CA HIS A 26 -2.11 0.99 -9.77
C HIS A 26 -2.16 1.05 -8.24
N ILE A 27 -3.36 1.10 -7.66
CA ILE A 27 -3.51 1.16 -6.21
C ILE A 27 -3.07 -0.16 -5.56
N PHE A 28 -3.39 -1.31 -6.16
CA PHE A 28 -2.88 -2.58 -5.64
C PHE A 28 -1.36 -2.63 -5.69
N ASP A 29 -0.75 -2.11 -6.76
CA ASP A 29 0.71 -2.06 -6.86
C ASP A 29 1.30 -1.16 -5.77
N ILE A 30 0.65 -0.04 -5.47
CA ILE A 30 1.09 0.85 -4.39
C ILE A 30 0.95 0.16 -3.03
N MET A 31 -0.13 -0.58 -2.80
CA MET A 31 -0.30 -1.35 -1.56
C MET A 31 0.83 -2.36 -1.37
N VAL A 32 1.19 -3.06 -2.44
CA VAL A 32 2.32 -3.99 -2.41
C VAL A 32 3.61 -3.26 -2.05
N SER A 33 3.86 -2.12 -2.67
CA SER A 33 5.06 -1.31 -2.38
C SER A 33 5.08 -0.84 -0.92
N ILE A 34 3.93 -0.46 -0.38
CA ILE A 34 3.82 -0.05 1.03
C ILE A 34 4.19 -1.21 1.95
N MET A 35 3.62 -2.40 1.69
CA MET A 35 3.92 -3.58 2.49
C MET A 35 5.40 -3.96 2.43
N CYS A 36 5.96 -3.98 1.23
CA CYS A 36 7.36 -4.34 1.03
C CYS A 36 8.31 -3.32 1.67
N THR A 37 8.01 -2.02 1.54
CA THR A 37 8.84 -0.96 2.13
C THR A 37 8.76 -1.00 3.65
N ARG A 38 7.55 -1.16 4.19
CA ARG A 38 7.34 -1.26 5.64
C ARG A 38 8.12 -2.45 6.23
N ASP A 39 8.09 -3.58 5.54
CA ASP A 39 8.69 -4.82 6.03
C ASP A 39 10.15 -4.94 5.62
N LYS A 40 10.70 -3.90 5.00
CA LYS A 40 12.12 -3.81 4.61
C LYS A 40 12.57 -4.96 3.71
N SER A 41 11.69 -5.34 2.78
CA SER A 41 12.05 -6.35 1.79
C SER A 41 12.95 -5.73 0.72
N SER A 42 13.32 -6.51 -0.29
CA SER A 42 14.20 -6.07 -1.37
C SER A 42 13.55 -5.03 -2.30
N TYR A 43 12.27 -4.75 -2.15
CA TYR A 43 11.56 -3.81 -3.00
C TYR A 43 11.33 -2.50 -2.26
N ALA A 44 11.94 -1.43 -2.75
CA ALA A 44 11.79 -0.12 -2.15
C ALA A 44 10.77 0.69 -2.93
N GLY A 45 9.88 1.38 -2.23
CA GLY A 45 8.92 2.27 -2.86
C GLY A 45 9.50 3.66 -3.11
N GLY A 46 8.78 4.46 -3.89
CA GLY A 46 9.16 5.85 -4.14
C GLY A 46 8.78 6.78 -2.98
N GLY A 47 8.88 8.08 -3.23
CA GLY A 47 8.71 9.08 -2.18
C GLY A 47 7.34 9.08 -1.50
N PHE A 48 6.27 8.82 -2.27
CA PHE A 48 4.94 8.71 -1.68
C PHE A 48 4.86 7.53 -0.70
N VAL A 49 5.31 6.36 -1.15
CA VAL A 49 5.28 5.14 -0.34
C VAL A 49 6.11 5.31 0.93
N GLU A 50 7.31 5.88 0.81
CA GLU A 50 8.16 6.13 1.97
C GLU A 50 7.48 7.05 2.97
N ALA A 51 6.78 8.09 2.50
CA ALA A 51 6.08 9.02 3.38
C ALA A 51 4.92 8.31 4.12
N VAL A 52 4.18 7.45 3.43
CA VAL A 52 3.09 6.67 4.06
C VAL A 52 3.67 5.77 5.14
N VAL A 53 4.74 5.05 4.84
CA VAL A 53 5.37 4.13 5.79
C VAL A 53 5.92 4.87 7.01
N ALA A 54 6.42 6.09 6.81
CA ALA A 54 6.93 6.93 7.89
C ALA A 54 5.84 7.67 8.67
N ASN A 55 4.56 7.48 8.32
CA ASN A 55 3.43 8.19 8.92
C ASN A 55 3.50 9.70 8.73
N ASN A 56 4.11 10.15 7.63
CA ASN A 56 4.21 11.56 7.31
C ASN A 56 3.11 11.94 6.34
N LEU A 57 1.95 12.32 6.87
CA LEU A 57 0.78 12.61 6.07
C LEU A 57 1.00 13.79 5.12
N TYR A 58 1.66 14.83 5.59
CA TYR A 58 1.92 16.00 4.75
C TYR A 58 2.72 15.62 3.50
N LEU A 59 3.83 14.92 3.69
CA LEU A 59 4.66 14.50 2.56
C LEU A 59 3.94 13.50 1.67
N ALA A 60 3.18 12.58 2.27
CA ALA A 60 2.41 11.61 1.50
C ALA A 60 1.42 12.31 0.58
N LEU A 61 0.65 13.25 1.11
CA LEU A 61 -0.33 13.99 0.31
C LEU A 61 0.34 14.87 -0.74
N SER A 62 1.47 15.48 -0.43
CA SER A 62 2.16 16.35 -1.39
C SER A 62 2.80 15.58 -2.54
N ARG A 63 3.08 14.28 -2.36
CA ARG A 63 3.69 13.42 -3.37
C ARG A 63 2.70 12.49 -4.05
N ALA A 64 1.46 12.44 -3.59
CA ALA A 64 0.45 11.55 -4.12
C ALA A 64 -0.01 12.00 -5.50
N ASP A 65 -0.15 11.04 -6.42
CA ASP A 65 -0.90 11.29 -7.64
C ASP A 65 -2.40 11.31 -7.29
N THR A 66 -3.24 11.61 -8.27
CA THR A 66 -4.68 11.72 -8.05
C THR A 66 -5.26 10.43 -7.49
N ASP A 67 -4.84 9.29 -8.03
CA ASP A 67 -5.34 7.98 -7.61
C ASP A 67 -4.97 7.67 -6.16
N CYS A 68 -3.71 7.91 -5.80
CA CYS A 68 -3.24 7.71 -4.43
C CYS A 68 -3.93 8.64 -3.45
N ARG A 69 -4.11 9.91 -3.83
CA ARG A 69 -4.79 10.88 -2.99
C ARG A 69 -6.24 10.47 -2.72
N ASN A 70 -6.93 9.98 -3.76
CA ASN A 70 -8.33 9.56 -3.63
C ASN A 70 -8.47 8.27 -2.84
N ASN A 71 -7.39 7.54 -2.61
CA ASN A 71 -7.40 6.27 -1.88
C ASN A 71 -6.51 6.31 -0.64
N ILE A 72 -6.25 7.49 -0.10
CA ILE A 72 -5.32 7.66 1.02
C ILE A 72 -5.76 6.89 2.26
N PHE A 73 -7.07 6.78 2.48
CA PHE A 73 -7.59 6.01 3.61
C PHE A 73 -7.15 4.53 3.49
N LEU A 74 -7.44 3.90 2.35
CA LEU A 74 -7.08 2.50 2.13
C LEU A 74 -5.57 2.29 2.26
N LEU A 75 -4.78 3.18 1.68
CA LEU A 75 -3.33 3.06 1.69
C LEU A 75 -2.76 3.22 3.10
N THR A 76 -3.31 4.14 3.89
CA THR A 76 -2.91 4.32 5.29
C THR A 76 -3.27 3.09 6.12
N MET A 77 -4.48 2.57 5.95
CA MET A 77 -4.92 1.37 6.67
C MET A 77 -4.12 0.14 6.25
N CYS A 78 -3.74 0.07 4.98
CA CYS A 78 -2.89 -1.00 4.47
C CYS A 78 -1.55 -1.03 5.22
N LYS A 79 -0.91 0.12 5.36
CA LYS A 79 0.35 0.21 6.10
C LYS A 79 0.20 -0.28 7.54
N ALA A 80 -0.90 0.07 8.18
CA ALA A 80 -1.10 -0.22 9.61
C ALA A 80 -1.57 -1.65 9.88
N ASN A 81 -2.29 -2.27 8.92
CA ASN A 81 -3.03 -3.50 9.21
C ASN A 81 -2.82 -4.64 8.23
N CYS A 82 -2.23 -4.38 7.06
CA CYS A 82 -2.13 -5.40 6.01
C CYS A 82 -0.81 -6.16 6.14
N PHE A 83 -0.87 -7.38 6.65
CA PHE A 83 0.31 -8.21 6.88
C PHE A 83 0.14 -9.56 6.19
N ILE A 84 1.27 -10.13 5.75
CA ILE A 84 1.28 -11.49 5.24
C ILE A 84 1.14 -12.43 6.44
N GLN A 85 0.21 -13.36 6.33
CA GLN A 85 -0.01 -14.37 7.35
C GLN A 85 0.74 -15.64 6.96
N ASN A 86 1.59 -16.09 7.85
CA ASN A 86 2.32 -17.33 7.69
C ASN A 86 1.69 -18.44 8.54
#